data_0ad43a11f9e91a414c4cf170262b9fdb
#
_entry.id   0ad43a11f9e91a414c4cf170262b9fdb
#
_cell.length_a   1.000
_cell.length_b   1.000
_cell.length_c   1.000
_cell.angle_alpha   90.00
_cell.angle_beta   90.00
_cell.angle_gamma   90.00
#
_symmetry.space_group_name_H-M   'P 1'
#
loop_
_entity.id
_entity.type
_entity.pdbx_description
1 polymer ?
#
loop_
_entity_poly.entity_id
_entity_poly.type
_entity_poly.pdbx_seq_one_letter_code
_entity_poly.pdbx_strand_id
1 'polypeptide(L)'
;MIGPSLSALLLGSQLVVVADTVPKLDVARSCRAAALVPPGNMESCMKDERSAQTVLSGSWTKFAKGDRAACTQQATVVGLPSYVGLLTCLQMARDARKLPDKRL
;
A
#
# COMPACT_ATOMS: atom_id res chain seq x y z
N MET A 1 -47.25 12.24 16.46
CA MET A 1 -46.85 10.97 16.03
C MET A 1 -45.61 11.03 15.24
N ILE A 2 -44.62 10.69 15.92
CA ILE A 2 -43.27 10.79 15.42
C ILE A 2 -43.03 9.63 14.55
N GLY A 3 -42.99 9.87 13.26
CA GLY A 3 -42.37 8.90 12.43
C GLY A 3 -40.99 8.62 13.00
N PRO A 4 -40.63 7.38 13.24
CA PRO A 4 -39.26 7.12 13.55
C PRO A 4 -38.48 7.69 12.40
N SER A 5 -37.72 8.68 12.69
CA SER A 5 -36.63 9.00 11.84
C SER A 5 -35.82 7.72 11.79
N LEU A 6 -36.12 6.94 10.84
CA LEU A 6 -35.16 6.03 10.34
C LEU A 6 -34.08 6.88 9.77
N SER A 7 -33.33 7.41 10.67
CA SER A 7 -31.94 7.57 10.37
C SER A 7 -31.52 6.18 9.99
N ALA A 8 -31.73 5.85 8.77
CA ALA A 8 -31.01 4.79 8.22
C ALA A 8 -29.57 5.18 8.47
N LEU A 9 -29.06 4.66 9.54
CA LEU A 9 -27.67 4.56 9.68
C LEU A 9 -27.22 3.70 8.54
N LEU A 10 -27.13 4.36 7.42
CA LEU A 10 -26.23 3.92 6.44
C LEU A 10 -24.85 4.12 7.06
N LEU A 11 -24.60 3.28 8.02
CA LEU A 11 -23.27 2.82 8.21
C LEU A 11 -22.94 2.18 6.90
N GLY A 12 -22.55 3.04 5.97
CA GLY A 12 -22.02 2.57 4.76
C GLY A 12 -21.00 1.54 5.15
N SER A 13 -21.33 0.29 4.90
CA SER A 13 -20.30 -0.69 4.87
C SER A 13 -19.21 -0.08 4.02
N GLN A 14 -18.21 0.42 4.69
CA GLN A 14 -17.02 0.81 4.01
C GLN A 14 -16.42 -0.48 3.52
N LEU A 15 -16.94 -0.89 2.40
CA LEU A 15 -16.30 -1.93 1.63
C LEU A 15 -14.94 -1.37 1.30
N VAL A 16 -13.96 -1.82 2.06
CA VAL A 16 -12.60 -1.66 1.64
C VAL A 16 -12.46 -2.51 0.40
N VAL A 17 -12.79 -1.91 -0.71
CA VAL A 17 -12.55 -2.53 -1.99
C VAL A 17 -11.04 -2.52 -2.17
N VAL A 18 -10.44 -3.67 -1.98
CA VAL A 18 -9.05 -3.86 -2.38
C VAL A 18 -9.05 -3.72 -3.89
N ALA A 19 -8.42 -2.66 -4.36
CA ALA A 19 -8.30 -2.45 -5.79
C ALA A 19 -7.68 -3.68 -6.43
N ASP A 20 -8.25 -4.13 -7.54
CA ASP A 20 -7.68 -5.23 -8.33
C ASP A 20 -6.36 -4.83 -8.99
N THR A 21 -6.02 -3.56 -8.93
CA THR A 21 -4.83 -2.99 -9.53
C THR A 21 -3.99 -2.25 -8.51
N VAL A 22 -2.71 -2.07 -8.84
CA VAL A 22 -1.78 -1.31 -8.01
C VAL A 22 -2.32 0.12 -7.81
N PRO A 23 -2.35 0.64 -6.57
CA PRO A 23 -2.81 1.99 -6.33
C PRO A 23 -1.88 3.03 -6.96
N LYS A 24 -2.43 4.20 -7.25
CA LYS A 24 -1.62 5.33 -7.69
C LYS A 24 -1.07 6.06 -6.49
N LEU A 25 0.25 6.15 -6.42
CA LEU A 25 0.95 6.82 -5.33
C LEU A 25 1.71 8.04 -5.85
N ASP A 26 1.67 9.14 -5.10
CA ASP A 26 2.43 10.34 -5.42
C ASP A 26 3.87 10.20 -4.95
N VAL A 27 4.64 9.43 -5.72
CA VAL A 27 6.03 9.15 -5.37
C VAL A 27 6.97 10.32 -5.64
N ALA A 28 6.56 11.25 -6.48
CA ALA A 28 7.37 12.44 -6.73
C ALA A 28 7.56 13.25 -5.45
N ARG A 29 6.50 13.36 -4.64
CA ARG A 29 6.58 14.03 -3.34
C ARG A 29 7.57 13.33 -2.42
N SER A 30 7.52 12.00 -2.36
CA SER A 30 8.41 11.21 -1.53
C SER A 30 9.86 11.33 -1.99
N CYS A 31 10.07 11.30 -3.31
CA CYS A 31 11.42 11.44 -3.87
C CYS A 31 12.00 12.83 -3.66
N ARG A 32 11.17 13.88 -3.71
CA ARG A 32 11.62 15.23 -3.38
C ARG A 32 12.11 15.31 -1.94
N ALA A 33 11.37 14.71 -1.02
CA ALA A 33 11.76 14.68 0.39
C ALA A 33 13.06 13.89 0.58
N ALA A 34 13.19 12.73 -0.06
CA ALA A 34 14.39 11.89 0.04
C ALA A 34 15.62 12.59 -0.54
N ALA A 35 15.45 13.39 -1.59
CA ALA A 35 16.54 14.10 -2.23
C ALA A 35 17.14 15.21 -1.35
N LEU A 36 16.43 15.63 -0.29
CA LEU A 36 16.96 16.63 0.65
C LEU A 36 18.03 16.07 1.56
N VAL A 37 18.17 14.75 1.63
CA VAL A 37 19.14 14.08 2.50
C VAL A 37 20.21 13.43 1.63
N PRO A 38 21.45 13.98 1.58
CA PRO A 38 22.52 13.35 0.81
C PRO A 38 22.81 11.93 1.28
N PRO A 39 23.17 11.00 0.38
CA PRO A 39 23.44 11.17 -1.04
C PRO A 39 22.22 11.03 -1.95
N GLY A 40 21.00 11.15 -1.44
CA GLY A 40 19.79 10.98 -2.21
C GLY A 40 19.68 11.96 -3.37
N ASN A 41 19.11 11.50 -4.49
CA ASN A 41 18.77 12.37 -5.60
C ASN A 41 17.43 11.95 -6.21
N MET A 42 16.78 12.91 -6.85
CA MET A 42 15.44 12.76 -7.40
C MET A 42 15.37 11.69 -8.48
N GLU A 43 16.34 11.69 -9.38
CA GLU A 43 16.35 10.78 -10.53
C GLU A 43 16.49 9.32 -10.11
N SER A 44 17.42 9.04 -9.23
CA SER A 44 17.63 7.69 -8.70
C SER A 44 16.39 7.19 -7.96
N CYS A 45 15.81 8.04 -7.11
CA CYS A 45 14.60 7.71 -6.37
C CYS A 45 13.45 7.38 -7.33
N MET A 46 13.19 8.23 -8.31
CA MET A 46 12.11 8.01 -9.28
C MET A 46 12.33 6.74 -10.10
N LYS A 47 13.57 6.42 -10.43
CA LYS A 47 13.90 5.19 -11.14
C LYS A 47 13.54 3.95 -10.30
N ASP A 48 13.90 3.96 -9.03
CA ASP A 48 13.60 2.88 -8.11
C ASP A 48 12.08 2.71 -7.92
N GLU A 49 11.37 3.83 -7.81
CA GLU A 49 9.91 3.81 -7.67
C GLU A 49 9.24 3.24 -8.93
N ARG A 50 9.69 3.61 -10.12
CA ARG A 50 9.15 3.07 -11.36
C ARG A 50 9.43 1.56 -11.50
N SER A 51 10.62 1.13 -11.09
CA SER A 51 10.97 -0.30 -11.12
C SER A 51 10.06 -1.09 -10.18
N ALA A 52 9.85 -0.60 -8.97
CA ALA A 52 8.95 -1.23 -8.01
C ALA A 52 7.51 -1.26 -8.53
N GLN A 53 7.04 -0.19 -9.14
CA GLN A 53 5.71 -0.13 -9.73
C GLN A 53 5.54 -1.19 -10.83
N THR A 54 6.53 -1.37 -11.67
CA THR A 54 6.51 -2.39 -12.73
C THR A 54 6.41 -3.79 -12.15
N VAL A 55 7.21 -4.09 -11.13
CA VAL A 55 7.15 -5.40 -10.46
C VAL A 55 5.77 -5.62 -9.83
N LEU A 56 5.24 -4.60 -9.14
CA LEU A 56 3.91 -4.67 -8.54
C LEU A 56 2.83 -4.93 -9.57
N SER A 57 2.87 -4.25 -10.70
CA SER A 57 1.88 -4.42 -11.76
C SER A 57 1.86 -5.85 -12.31
N GLY A 58 3.02 -6.49 -12.40
CA GLY A 58 3.12 -7.86 -12.88
C GLY A 58 2.82 -8.93 -11.85
N SER A 59 2.78 -8.58 -10.57
CA SER A 59 2.64 -9.56 -9.48
C SER A 59 1.50 -9.25 -8.50
N TRP A 60 0.74 -8.20 -8.73
CA TRP A 60 -0.25 -7.69 -7.77
C TRP A 60 -1.22 -8.77 -7.28
N THR A 61 -1.82 -9.51 -8.21
CA THR A 61 -2.81 -10.53 -7.88
C THR A 61 -2.21 -11.78 -7.26
N LYS A 62 -0.89 -11.93 -7.32
CA LYS A 62 -0.20 -13.05 -6.69
C LYS A 62 -0.03 -12.87 -5.18
N PHE A 63 -0.14 -11.64 -4.70
CA PHE A 63 -0.13 -11.36 -3.27
C PHE A 63 -1.50 -11.62 -2.67
N ALA A 64 -1.53 -12.05 -1.41
CA ALA A 64 -2.78 -12.30 -0.71
C ALA A 64 -3.59 -11.01 -0.57
N LYS A 65 -4.90 -11.11 -0.74
CA LYS A 65 -5.82 -9.96 -0.72
C LYS A 65 -5.70 -9.14 0.57
N GLY A 66 -5.62 -9.82 1.72
CA GLY A 66 -5.46 -9.14 3.00
C GLY A 66 -4.15 -8.39 3.11
N ASP A 67 -3.07 -8.94 2.57
CA ASP A 67 -1.77 -8.29 2.55
C ASP A 67 -1.77 -7.07 1.64
N ARG A 68 -2.43 -7.16 0.47
CA ARG A 68 -2.58 -6.02 -0.43
C ARG A 68 -3.31 -4.87 0.26
N ALA A 69 -4.38 -5.16 0.97
CA ALA A 69 -5.13 -4.14 1.71
C ALA A 69 -4.29 -3.51 2.82
N ALA A 70 -3.65 -4.32 3.65
CA ALA A 70 -2.87 -3.84 4.78
C ALA A 70 -1.65 -3.04 4.33
N CYS A 71 -0.92 -3.55 3.34
CA CYS A 71 0.28 -2.88 2.83
C CYS A 71 -0.06 -1.58 2.09
N THR A 72 -1.18 -1.55 1.35
CA THR A 72 -1.64 -0.32 0.69
C THR A 72 -2.00 0.74 1.72
N GLN A 73 -2.67 0.35 2.79
CA GLN A 73 -3.00 1.28 3.87
C GLN A 73 -1.75 1.88 4.49
N GLN A 74 -0.75 1.06 4.79
CA GLN A 74 0.53 1.55 5.31
C GLN A 74 1.21 2.51 4.34
N ALA A 75 1.20 2.19 3.05
CA ALA A 75 1.85 3.00 2.03
C ALA A 75 1.19 4.36 1.83
N THR A 76 -0.09 4.50 2.19
CA THR A 76 -0.85 5.72 1.94
C THR A 76 -1.08 6.56 3.19
N VAL A 77 -1.07 5.96 4.38
CA VAL A 77 -1.43 6.62 5.63
C VAL A 77 -0.22 6.92 6.49
N VAL A 78 0.80 6.06 6.47
CA VAL A 78 1.95 6.17 7.36
C VAL A 78 3.16 6.61 6.57
N GLY A 79 3.48 7.89 6.66
CA GLY A 79 4.65 8.46 6.01
C GLY A 79 4.42 8.84 4.55
N LEU A 80 5.50 8.88 3.77
CA LEU A 80 5.45 9.28 2.38
C LEU A 80 5.13 8.08 1.48
N PRO A 81 4.23 8.24 0.49
CA PRO A 81 3.87 7.13 -0.37
C PRO A 81 5.05 6.62 -1.18
N SER A 82 5.16 5.29 -1.32
CA SER A 82 6.28 4.67 -2.03
C SER A 82 5.89 3.30 -2.57
N TYR A 83 6.16 3.07 -3.85
CA TYR A 83 6.01 1.74 -4.44
C TYR A 83 7.07 0.77 -3.94
N VAL A 84 8.28 1.26 -3.69
CA VAL A 84 9.33 0.44 -3.06
C VAL A 84 8.85 -0.04 -1.69
N GLY A 85 8.30 0.87 -0.89
CA GLY A 85 7.75 0.53 0.43
C GLY A 85 6.59 -0.47 0.33
N LEU A 86 5.68 -0.25 -0.61
CA LEU A 86 4.54 -1.15 -0.82
C LEU A 86 5.01 -2.56 -1.23
N LEU A 87 5.93 -2.64 -2.18
CA LEU A 87 6.48 -3.92 -2.62
C LEU A 87 7.20 -4.63 -1.48
N THR A 88 8.01 -3.92 -0.72
CA THR A 88 8.72 -4.48 0.44
C THR A 88 7.74 -5.05 1.46
N CYS A 89 6.69 -4.31 1.78
CA CYS A 89 5.65 -4.77 2.70
C CYS A 89 5.02 -6.07 2.22
N LEU A 90 4.66 -6.14 0.94
CA LEU A 90 4.03 -7.33 0.36
C LEU A 90 4.98 -8.53 0.32
N GLN A 91 6.24 -8.31 -0.02
CA GLN A 91 7.23 -9.39 -0.03
C GLN A 91 7.48 -9.93 1.36
N MET A 92 7.56 -9.06 2.34
CA MET A 92 7.73 -9.47 3.74
C MET A 92 6.52 -10.25 4.24
N ALA A 93 5.32 -9.81 3.92
CA ALA A 93 4.08 -10.52 4.30
C ALA A 93 4.01 -11.90 3.65
N ARG A 94 4.36 -11.99 2.37
CA ARG A 94 4.40 -13.26 1.65
C ARG A 94 5.42 -14.21 2.27
N ASP A 95 6.61 -13.71 2.56
CA ASP A 95 7.67 -14.53 3.11
C ASP A 95 7.35 -15.00 4.52
N ALA A 96 6.67 -14.17 5.32
CA ALA A 96 6.22 -14.55 6.65
C ALA A 96 5.23 -15.74 6.60
N ARG A 97 4.39 -15.83 5.56
CA ARG A 97 3.46 -16.93 5.39
C ARG A 97 4.14 -18.26 5.08
N LYS A 98 5.36 -18.21 4.57
CA LYS A 98 6.15 -19.40 4.23
C LYS A 98 6.93 -19.95 5.42
N LEU A 99 7.06 -19.16 6.48
CA LEU A 99 7.78 -19.61 7.66
C LEU A 99 6.95 -20.64 8.41
N PRO A 100 7.58 -21.74 8.91
CA PRO A 100 6.88 -22.67 9.77
C PRO A 100 6.43 -21.95 11.04
N ASP A 101 5.25 -22.31 11.53
CA ASP A 101 4.73 -21.79 12.79
C ASP A 101 5.64 -22.26 13.92
N LYS A 102 6.60 -21.45 14.28
CA LYS A 102 7.47 -21.72 15.42
C LYS A 102 6.87 -21.04 16.63
N ARG A 103 6.09 -21.78 17.34
CA ARG A 103 5.76 -21.38 18.70
C ARG A 103 7.00 -21.63 19.56
N LEU A 104 7.61 -20.53 19.90
CA LEU A 104 8.62 -20.56 20.95
C LEU A 104 7.94 -20.61 22.30
#